data_2e94c06a600acda8b99b4471a1716417
#
_entry.id   2e94c06a600acda8b99b4471a1716417
#
_cell.length_a   1.000
_cell.length_b   1.000
_cell.length_c   1.000
_cell.angle_alpha   90.00
_cell.angle_beta   90.00
_cell.angle_gamma   90.00
#
_symmetry.space_group_name_H-M   'P 1'
#
loop_
_entity.id
_entity.type
_entity.pdbx_description
1 polymer ?
#
loop_
_entity_poly.entity_id
_entity_poly.type
_entity_poly.pdbx_seq_one_letter_code
_entity_poly.pdbx_strand_id
1 'polypeptide(L)'
;VLATVAAEHNEWCSVQDLTLEIQQAPGELAHTEAAARRWRYDALERQARLSGADVVTGHTASDRAETMLLQIARGSDLAGLTTLRPLRPLSADGPQLRRPLLGFSRADTAAICRDLALPVWEDPSNQSAAFARNRIRHEVLPVLEALHPGCSRRMAEQAERLSQLRDTQTELSGLVLEQ
;
A
#
# COMPACT_ATOMS: atom_id res chain seq x y z
N VAL A 1 -6.27 -4.78 12.89
CA VAL A 1 -7.65 -5.21 12.58
C VAL A 1 -7.65 -6.47 11.74
N LEU A 2 -7.04 -6.48 10.55
CA LEU A 2 -6.91 -7.70 9.73
C LEU A 2 -6.15 -8.82 10.46
N ALA A 3 -5.17 -8.45 11.25
CA ALA A 3 -4.37 -9.38 12.05
C ALA A 3 -5.19 -10.09 13.15
N THR A 4 -6.11 -9.38 13.80
CA THR A 4 -6.96 -9.95 14.85
C THR A 4 -7.99 -10.91 14.27
N VAL A 5 -8.63 -10.54 13.16
CA VAL A 5 -9.58 -11.40 12.44
C VAL A 5 -8.88 -12.64 11.88
N ALA A 6 -7.66 -12.51 11.39
CA ALA A 6 -6.87 -13.63 10.89
C ALA A 6 -6.48 -14.62 12.01
N ALA A 7 -6.16 -14.12 13.21
CA ALA A 7 -5.85 -14.97 14.36
C ALA A 7 -7.06 -15.82 14.83
N GLU A 8 -8.26 -15.28 14.71
CA GLU A 8 -9.50 -16.01 15.05
C GLU A 8 -9.83 -17.14 14.07
N HIS A 9 -9.37 -17.07 12.83
CA HIS A 9 -9.65 -18.05 11.79
C HIS A 9 -8.53 -19.07 11.54
N ASN A 10 -7.46 -19.03 12.32
CA ASN A 10 -6.38 -20.04 12.40
C ASN A 10 -5.64 -20.38 11.10
N GLU A 11 -5.79 -19.60 10.04
CA GLU A 11 -5.17 -19.84 8.73
C GLU A 11 -4.03 -18.91 8.38
N TRP A 12 -3.67 -17.97 9.28
CA TRP A 12 -2.73 -16.89 9.00
C TRP A 12 -1.62 -16.82 10.05
N CYS A 13 -0.41 -16.58 9.56
CA CYS A 13 0.82 -16.47 10.32
C CYS A 13 0.69 -15.67 11.63
N SER A 14 1.47 -16.04 12.64
CA SER A 14 1.51 -15.39 13.93
C SER A 14 1.90 -13.91 13.79
N VAL A 15 0.91 -13.05 13.84
CA VAL A 15 1.07 -11.59 13.82
C VAL A 15 1.87 -11.10 15.03
N GLN A 16 1.92 -11.89 16.11
CA GLN A 16 2.64 -11.55 17.33
C GLN A 16 4.15 -11.47 17.11
N ASP A 17 4.75 -12.38 16.36
CA ASP A 17 6.18 -12.40 16.12
C ASP A 17 6.60 -11.22 15.23
N LEU A 18 5.80 -10.89 14.22
CA LEU A 18 6.06 -9.76 13.36
C LEU A 18 5.90 -8.42 14.10
N THR A 19 4.93 -8.31 14.99
CA THR A 19 4.72 -7.11 15.82
C THR A 19 5.92 -6.90 16.76
N LEU A 20 6.47 -7.95 17.36
CA LEU A 20 7.66 -7.88 18.19
C LEU A 20 8.90 -7.44 17.41
N GLU A 21 9.12 -7.98 16.20
CA GLU A 21 10.21 -7.54 15.33
C GLU A 21 10.05 -6.07 14.92
N ILE A 22 8.85 -5.61 14.62
CA ILE A 22 8.56 -4.22 14.26
C ILE A 22 8.80 -3.28 15.45
N GLN A 23 8.49 -3.68 16.67
CA GLN A 23 8.74 -2.90 17.88
C GLN A 23 10.23 -2.84 18.26
N GLN A 24 11.03 -3.82 17.83
CA GLN A 24 12.47 -3.90 18.10
C GLN A 24 13.32 -3.22 17.02
N ALA A 25 12.71 -2.51 16.09
CA ALA A 25 13.46 -1.75 15.08
C ALA A 25 14.47 -0.81 15.73
N PRO A 26 15.76 -0.82 15.31
CA PRO A 26 16.77 0.07 15.86
C PRO A 26 16.32 1.53 15.78
N GLY A 27 16.52 2.30 16.85
CA GLY A 27 16.08 3.70 16.95
C GLY A 27 16.57 4.62 15.81
N GLU A 28 17.68 4.30 15.16
CA GLU A 28 18.20 5.01 13.99
C GLU A 28 17.32 4.85 12.73
N LEU A 29 16.54 3.76 12.61
CA LEU A 29 15.61 3.53 11.50
C LEU A 29 14.31 4.35 11.65
N ALA A 30 14.01 4.86 12.84
CA ALA A 30 12.82 5.64 13.12
C ALA A 30 12.88 7.06 12.52
N HIS A 31 14.05 7.53 12.04
CA HIS A 31 14.24 8.91 11.61
C HIS A 31 13.75 9.21 10.18
N THR A 32 13.49 8.21 9.36
CA THR A 32 12.90 8.43 8.03
C THR A 32 11.79 7.42 7.74
N GLU A 33 10.67 7.92 7.19
CA GLU A 33 9.56 7.09 6.71
C GLU A 33 10.03 6.00 5.72
N ALA A 34 11.00 6.34 4.87
CA ALA A 34 11.57 5.43 3.89
C ALA A 34 12.34 4.26 4.53
N ALA A 35 13.14 4.52 5.58
CA ALA A 35 13.88 3.50 6.29
C ALA A 35 12.95 2.58 7.09
N ALA A 36 11.97 3.13 7.81
CA ALA A 36 10.96 2.38 8.53
C ALA A 36 10.12 1.50 7.59
N ARG A 37 9.78 2.04 6.41
CA ARG A 37 9.07 1.29 5.37
C ARG A 37 9.92 0.13 4.85
N ARG A 38 11.19 0.34 4.52
CA ARG A 38 12.10 -0.71 4.02
C ARG A 38 12.20 -1.83 5.04
N TRP A 39 12.55 -1.50 6.26
CA TRP A 39 12.69 -2.48 7.34
C TRP A 39 11.42 -3.32 7.55
N ARG A 40 10.23 -2.68 7.51
CA ARG A 40 8.95 -3.38 7.59
C ARG A 40 8.78 -4.40 6.46
N TYR A 41 9.10 -4.03 5.21
CA TYR A 41 8.99 -4.95 4.09
C TYR A 41 10.02 -6.08 4.15
N ASP A 42 11.22 -5.82 4.66
CA ASP A 42 12.24 -6.86 4.86
C ASP A 42 11.81 -7.88 5.93
N ALA A 43 11.17 -7.40 7.02
CA ALA A 43 10.62 -8.28 8.06
C ALA A 43 9.45 -9.12 7.52
N LEU A 44 8.53 -8.50 6.77
CA LEU A 44 7.41 -9.19 6.11
C LEU A 44 7.89 -10.26 5.13
N GLU A 45 8.90 -9.96 4.33
CA GLU A 45 9.48 -10.90 3.38
C GLU A 45 10.13 -12.10 4.08
N ARG A 46 10.92 -11.87 5.13
CA ARG A 46 11.52 -12.96 5.91
C ARG A 46 10.46 -13.90 6.46
N GLN A 47 9.42 -13.34 7.08
CA GLN A 47 8.34 -14.13 7.66
C GLN A 47 7.56 -14.90 6.60
N ALA A 48 7.24 -14.28 5.47
CA ALA A 48 6.55 -14.92 4.36
C ALA A 48 7.36 -16.09 3.77
N ARG A 49 8.68 -15.94 3.64
CA ARG A 49 9.57 -17.03 3.19
C ARG A 49 9.57 -18.20 4.17
N LEU A 50 9.63 -17.93 5.47
CA LEU A 50 9.60 -18.97 6.51
C LEU A 50 8.29 -19.74 6.53
N SER A 51 7.17 -19.06 6.27
CA SER A 51 5.83 -19.64 6.28
C SER A 51 5.40 -20.23 4.94
N GLY A 52 6.17 -20.03 3.86
CA GLY A 52 5.76 -20.40 2.50
C GLY A 52 4.51 -19.65 2.03
N ALA A 53 4.30 -18.41 2.49
CA ALA A 53 3.09 -17.61 2.28
C ALA A 53 3.34 -16.32 1.49
N ASP A 54 2.27 -15.71 0.98
CA ASP A 54 2.29 -14.37 0.42
C ASP A 54 2.04 -13.31 1.50
N VAL A 55 2.42 -12.07 1.21
CA VAL A 55 2.13 -10.91 2.06
C VAL A 55 0.90 -10.17 1.57
N VAL A 56 -0.06 -9.92 2.45
CA VAL A 56 -1.25 -9.12 2.14
C VAL A 56 -1.18 -7.79 2.88
N THR A 57 -1.50 -6.69 2.19
CA THR A 57 -1.57 -5.35 2.80
C THR A 57 -2.88 -4.65 2.52
N GLY A 58 -3.38 -3.88 3.50
CA GLY A 58 -4.66 -3.18 3.45
C GLY A 58 -4.64 -1.83 2.70
N HIS A 59 -3.82 -1.69 1.65
CA HIS A 59 -3.84 -0.47 0.83
C HIS A 59 -5.14 -0.38 0.03
N THR A 60 -5.70 0.84 -0.01
CA THR A 60 -6.98 1.18 -0.66
C THR A 60 -6.78 2.03 -1.92
N ALA A 61 -7.88 2.31 -2.64
CA ALA A 61 -7.90 3.29 -3.73
C ALA A 61 -7.46 4.68 -3.25
N SER A 62 -7.84 5.07 -2.03
CA SER A 62 -7.41 6.35 -1.44
C SER A 62 -5.89 6.41 -1.28
N ASP A 63 -5.24 5.32 -0.84
CA ASP A 63 -3.78 5.24 -0.74
C ASP A 63 -3.09 5.34 -2.11
N ARG A 64 -3.72 4.80 -3.15
CA ARG A 64 -3.24 4.89 -4.53
C ARG A 64 -3.30 6.34 -5.02
N ALA A 65 -4.40 7.07 -4.78
CA ALA A 65 -4.53 8.48 -5.12
C ALA A 65 -3.51 9.35 -4.38
N GLU A 66 -3.33 9.13 -3.07
CA GLU A 66 -2.30 9.80 -2.27
C GLU A 66 -0.90 9.59 -2.87
N THR A 67 -0.58 8.35 -3.21
CA THR A 67 0.72 8.00 -3.78
C THR A 67 0.92 8.62 -5.15
N MET A 68 -0.10 8.60 -6.01
CA MET A 68 -0.06 9.21 -7.34
C MET A 68 0.24 10.72 -7.24
N LEU A 69 -0.46 11.45 -6.37
CA LEU A 69 -0.22 12.87 -6.14
C LEU A 69 1.21 13.15 -5.65
N LEU A 70 1.71 12.34 -4.70
CA LEU A 70 3.10 12.45 -4.24
C LEU A 70 4.11 12.25 -5.38
N GLN A 71 3.88 11.29 -6.24
CA GLN A 71 4.77 10.98 -7.35
C GLN A 71 4.72 12.07 -8.43
N ILE A 72 3.54 12.59 -8.76
CA ILE A 72 3.39 13.74 -9.66
C ILE A 72 4.14 14.95 -9.10
N ALA A 73 3.95 15.26 -7.82
CA ALA A 73 4.61 16.39 -7.18
C ALA A 73 6.15 16.28 -7.14
N ARG A 74 6.68 15.05 -7.20
CA ARG A 74 8.12 14.77 -7.27
C ARG A 74 8.67 14.72 -8.70
N GLY A 75 7.84 14.88 -9.71
CA GLY A 75 8.24 14.75 -11.10
C GLY A 75 8.61 13.33 -11.50
N SER A 76 7.99 12.33 -10.88
CA SER A 76 8.26 10.92 -11.20
C SER A 76 7.80 10.58 -12.62
N ASP A 77 8.55 9.67 -13.25
CA ASP A 77 8.19 9.08 -14.54
C ASP A 77 6.99 8.12 -14.44
N LEU A 78 6.65 7.48 -15.56
CA LEU A 78 5.55 6.51 -15.64
C LEU A 78 5.73 5.38 -14.62
N ALA A 79 6.96 4.94 -14.34
CA ALA A 79 7.23 3.89 -13.37
C ALA A 79 6.82 4.30 -11.95
N GLY A 80 7.07 5.55 -11.57
CA GLY A 80 6.64 6.11 -10.28
C GLY A 80 5.12 6.24 -10.18
N LEU A 81 4.44 6.61 -11.26
CA LEU A 81 2.98 6.79 -11.28
C LEU A 81 2.21 5.46 -11.19
N THR A 82 2.83 4.34 -11.61
CA THR A 82 2.24 3.00 -11.56
C THR A 82 2.48 2.26 -10.23
N THR A 83 2.78 2.98 -9.16
CA THR A 83 2.99 2.40 -7.82
C THR A 83 1.71 1.85 -7.21
N LEU A 84 1.85 1.04 -6.17
CA LEU A 84 0.74 0.32 -5.52
C LEU A 84 -0.01 -0.62 -6.49
N ARG A 85 0.77 -1.46 -7.19
CA ARG A 85 0.22 -2.55 -8.01
C ARG A 85 -0.57 -3.53 -7.14
N PRO A 86 -1.65 -4.15 -7.68
CA PRO A 86 -2.42 -5.17 -6.96
C PRO A 86 -1.57 -6.35 -6.51
N LEU A 87 -0.61 -6.72 -7.36
CA LEU A 87 0.33 -7.82 -7.17
C LEU A 87 1.73 -7.38 -7.59
N ARG A 88 2.74 -7.71 -6.78
CA ARG A 88 4.15 -7.61 -7.15
C ARG A 88 5.00 -8.55 -6.32
N PRO A 89 6.12 -9.06 -6.82
CA PRO A 89 7.08 -9.75 -5.97
C PRO A 89 7.71 -8.79 -4.95
N LEU A 90 8.05 -9.28 -3.78
CA LEU A 90 8.82 -8.52 -2.79
C LEU A 90 10.28 -8.41 -3.20
N SER A 91 10.85 -9.51 -3.71
CA SER A 91 12.17 -9.60 -4.34
C SER A 91 12.09 -10.51 -5.57
N ALA A 92 13.18 -10.65 -6.34
CA ALA A 92 13.21 -11.37 -7.63
C ALA A 92 12.56 -12.77 -7.56
N ASP A 93 12.91 -13.57 -6.53
CA ASP A 93 12.36 -14.92 -6.32
C ASP A 93 11.60 -14.99 -4.97
N GLY A 94 11.05 -13.87 -4.54
CA GLY A 94 10.41 -13.72 -3.26
C GLY A 94 8.91 -13.97 -3.27
N PRO A 95 8.32 -13.99 -2.08
CA PRO A 95 6.87 -14.07 -1.91
C PRO A 95 6.18 -12.87 -2.57
N GLN A 96 4.92 -13.06 -2.93
CA GLN A 96 4.12 -12.00 -3.55
C GLN A 96 3.57 -11.04 -2.50
N LEU A 97 3.56 -9.77 -2.84
CA LEU A 97 2.82 -8.74 -2.10
C LEU A 97 1.50 -8.48 -2.79
N ARG A 98 0.41 -8.79 -2.12
CA ARG A 98 -0.97 -8.64 -2.60
C ARG A 98 -1.67 -7.45 -1.93
N ARG A 99 -2.49 -6.73 -2.69
CA ARG A 99 -3.29 -5.59 -2.21
C ARG A 99 -4.75 -5.72 -2.67
N PRO A 100 -5.54 -6.58 -2.02
CA PRO A 100 -6.90 -6.88 -2.47
C PRO A 100 -7.87 -5.70 -2.31
N LEU A 101 -7.56 -4.71 -1.47
CA LEU A 101 -8.44 -3.59 -1.18
C LEU A 101 -8.24 -2.36 -2.09
N LEU A 102 -7.43 -2.46 -3.15
CA LEU A 102 -7.18 -1.33 -4.06
C LEU A 102 -8.41 -0.86 -4.85
N GLY A 103 -9.47 -1.66 -4.93
CA GLY A 103 -10.76 -1.28 -5.52
C GLY A 103 -11.68 -0.54 -4.56
N PHE A 104 -11.36 -0.51 -3.26
CA PHE A 104 -12.19 0.10 -2.22
C PHE A 104 -11.59 1.45 -1.80
N SER A 105 -12.45 2.44 -1.55
CA SER A 105 -12.04 3.67 -0.89
C SER A 105 -11.86 3.44 0.63
N ARG A 106 -11.24 4.40 1.30
CA ARG A 106 -11.19 4.39 2.78
C ARG A 106 -12.58 4.48 3.41
N ALA A 107 -13.51 5.19 2.78
CA ALA A 107 -14.90 5.26 3.23
C ALA A 107 -15.59 3.90 3.15
N ASP A 108 -15.36 3.15 2.06
CA ASP A 108 -15.91 1.79 1.89
C ASP A 108 -15.36 0.85 2.96
N THR A 109 -14.04 0.85 3.18
CA THR A 109 -13.43 -0.01 4.22
C THR A 109 -13.89 0.37 5.63
N ALA A 110 -14.10 1.66 5.91
CA ALA A 110 -14.67 2.12 7.18
C ALA A 110 -16.14 1.68 7.35
N ALA A 111 -16.93 1.68 6.27
CA ALA A 111 -18.29 1.15 6.28
C ALA A 111 -18.29 -0.36 6.56
N ILE A 112 -17.47 -1.13 5.87
CA ILE A 112 -17.31 -2.58 6.11
C ILE A 112 -16.95 -2.87 7.58
N CYS A 113 -15.99 -2.12 8.14
CA CYS A 113 -15.62 -2.30 9.54
C CYS A 113 -16.79 -2.02 10.50
N ARG A 114 -17.61 -1.00 10.23
CA ARG A 114 -18.80 -0.71 11.03
C ARG A 114 -19.87 -1.80 10.90
N ASP A 115 -20.18 -2.22 9.68
CA ASP A 115 -21.22 -3.19 9.38
C ASP A 115 -20.91 -4.57 9.97
N LEU A 116 -19.63 -4.93 10.01
CA LEU A 116 -19.12 -6.18 10.58
C LEU A 116 -18.72 -6.04 12.06
N ALA A 117 -18.93 -4.88 12.69
CA ALA A 117 -18.52 -4.57 14.07
C ALA A 117 -17.04 -4.91 14.35
N LEU A 118 -16.16 -4.72 13.37
CA LEU A 118 -14.72 -4.99 13.54
C LEU A 118 -14.06 -3.93 14.42
N PRO A 119 -13.16 -4.32 15.33
CA PRO A 119 -12.40 -3.36 16.12
C PRO A 119 -11.49 -2.53 15.22
N VAL A 120 -11.53 -1.21 15.37
CA VAL A 120 -10.68 -0.27 14.62
C VAL A 120 -9.79 0.48 15.61
N TRP A 121 -8.47 0.44 15.37
CA TRP A 121 -7.49 1.23 16.10
C TRP A 121 -7.02 2.40 15.23
N GLU A 122 -7.06 3.58 15.80
CA GLU A 122 -6.50 4.76 15.17
C GLU A 122 -5.06 4.96 15.62
N ASP A 123 -4.14 4.96 14.66
CA ASP A 123 -2.75 5.29 14.90
C ASP A 123 -2.59 6.83 14.96
N PRO A 124 -2.13 7.40 16.10
CA PRO A 124 -1.96 8.85 16.24
C PRO A 124 -1.04 9.46 15.18
N SER A 125 -0.09 8.70 14.64
CA SER A 125 0.82 9.18 13.59
C SER A 125 0.09 9.55 12.29
N ASN A 126 -1.11 9.01 12.04
CA ASN A 126 -1.95 9.35 10.90
C ASN A 126 -2.45 10.81 10.90
N GLN A 127 -2.40 11.48 12.06
CA GLN A 127 -2.80 12.87 12.23
C GLN A 127 -1.63 13.84 12.04
N SER A 128 -0.39 13.36 12.03
CA SER A 128 0.80 14.21 11.99
C SER A 128 0.96 14.90 10.63
N ALA A 129 0.91 16.25 10.63
CA ALA A 129 1.20 17.07 9.45
C ALA A 129 2.69 17.07 9.02
N ALA A 130 3.58 16.46 9.81
CA ALA A 130 4.98 16.30 9.44
C ALA A 130 5.17 15.41 8.20
N PHE A 131 4.23 14.53 7.92
CA PHE A 131 4.29 13.61 6.78
C PHE A 131 3.55 14.18 5.57
N ALA A 132 4.25 14.33 4.45
CA ALA A 132 3.67 14.85 3.20
C ALA A 132 2.43 14.05 2.75
N ARG A 133 2.40 12.74 3.03
CA ARG A 133 1.25 11.89 2.72
C ARG A 133 0.01 12.28 3.53
N ASN A 134 0.17 12.57 4.82
CA ASN A 134 -0.94 13.03 5.66
C ASN A 134 -1.47 14.40 5.21
N ARG A 135 -0.56 15.30 4.80
CA ARG A 135 -0.95 16.59 4.22
C ARG A 135 -1.75 16.42 2.94
N ILE A 136 -1.34 15.55 2.03
CA ILE A 136 -2.13 15.24 0.82
C ILE A 136 -3.52 14.72 1.21
N ARG A 137 -3.60 13.82 2.17
CA ARG A 137 -4.85 13.22 2.65
C ARG A 137 -5.80 14.25 3.26
N HIS A 138 -5.30 15.14 4.08
CA HIS A 138 -6.12 16.05 4.90
C HIS A 138 -6.28 17.45 4.30
N GLU A 139 -5.36 17.90 3.45
CA GLU A 139 -5.36 19.24 2.90
C GLU A 139 -5.67 19.26 1.40
N VAL A 140 -5.09 18.36 0.60
CA VAL A 140 -5.15 18.41 -0.87
C VAL A 140 -6.33 17.61 -1.42
N LEU A 141 -6.47 16.35 -1.03
CA LEU A 141 -7.55 15.49 -1.52
C LEU A 141 -8.95 16.04 -1.22
N PRO A 142 -9.25 16.61 -0.03
CA PRO A 142 -10.57 17.21 0.22
C PRO A 142 -10.88 18.37 -0.72
N VAL A 143 -9.91 19.20 -1.06
CA VAL A 143 -10.09 20.28 -2.04
C VAL A 143 -10.40 19.73 -3.43
N LEU A 144 -9.65 18.73 -3.87
CA LEU A 144 -9.88 18.08 -5.17
C LEU A 144 -11.23 17.36 -5.22
N GLU A 145 -11.66 16.73 -4.13
CA GLU A 145 -12.98 16.09 -4.02
C GLU A 145 -14.12 17.12 -4.02
N ALA A 146 -13.92 18.29 -3.40
CA ALA A 146 -14.90 19.39 -3.45
C ALA A 146 -15.05 19.97 -4.86
N LEU A 147 -13.95 20.10 -5.60
CA LEU A 147 -13.96 20.56 -7.00
C LEU A 147 -14.53 19.51 -7.95
N HIS A 148 -14.16 18.27 -7.75
CA HIS A 148 -14.52 17.15 -8.61
C HIS A 148 -14.86 15.90 -7.78
N PRO A 149 -16.10 15.73 -7.30
CA PRO A 149 -16.52 14.57 -6.52
C PRO A 149 -16.13 13.24 -7.17
N GLY A 150 -15.54 12.31 -6.41
CA GLY A 150 -15.01 11.05 -6.91
C GLY A 150 -13.60 11.15 -7.54
N CYS A 151 -12.89 12.25 -7.32
CA CYS A 151 -11.56 12.49 -7.86
C CYS A 151 -10.56 11.40 -7.43
N SER A 152 -10.53 11.04 -6.15
CA SER A 152 -9.62 10.01 -5.62
C SER A 152 -9.80 8.66 -6.30
N ARG A 153 -11.05 8.28 -6.56
CA ARG A 153 -11.37 7.05 -7.28
C ARG A 153 -10.85 7.09 -8.72
N ARG A 154 -11.14 8.19 -9.44
CA ARG A 154 -10.64 8.35 -10.81
C ARG A 154 -9.11 8.35 -10.89
N MET A 155 -8.43 8.96 -9.92
CA MET A 155 -6.96 8.89 -9.81
C MET A 155 -6.47 7.44 -9.63
N ALA A 156 -7.12 6.66 -8.78
CA ALA A 156 -6.78 5.26 -8.59
C ALA A 156 -7.01 4.43 -9.87
N GLU A 157 -8.08 4.69 -10.59
CA GLU A 157 -8.37 4.08 -11.89
C GLU A 157 -7.34 4.47 -12.97
N GLN A 158 -6.90 5.74 -12.98
CA GLN A 158 -5.83 6.18 -13.90
C GLN A 158 -4.50 5.50 -13.59
N ALA A 159 -4.12 5.37 -12.31
CA ALA A 159 -2.92 4.64 -11.92
C ALA A 159 -2.96 3.16 -12.38
N GLU A 160 -4.13 2.54 -12.36
CA GLU A 160 -4.32 1.18 -12.89
C GLU A 160 -4.11 1.12 -14.39
N ARG A 161 -4.75 2.01 -15.16
CA ARG A 161 -4.60 2.08 -16.62
C ARG A 161 -3.14 2.33 -17.01
N LEU A 162 -2.45 3.24 -16.33
CA LEU A 162 -1.03 3.49 -16.57
C LEU A 162 -0.17 2.25 -16.25
N SER A 163 -0.53 1.47 -15.22
CA SER A 163 0.14 0.21 -14.92
C SER A 163 -0.01 -0.80 -16.05
N GLN A 164 -1.22 -0.98 -16.57
CA GLN A 164 -1.50 -1.87 -17.71
C GLN A 164 -0.73 -1.46 -18.97
N LEU A 165 -0.72 -0.17 -19.30
CA LEU A 165 0.04 0.37 -20.45
C LEU A 165 1.54 0.08 -20.30
N ARG A 166 2.09 0.27 -19.10
CA ARG A 166 3.51 -0.03 -18.83
C ARG A 166 3.82 -1.50 -18.98
N ASP A 167 2.93 -2.38 -18.52
CA ASP A 167 3.13 -3.83 -18.63
C ASP A 167 3.15 -4.26 -20.10
N THR A 168 2.18 -3.79 -20.90
CA THR A 168 2.14 -4.01 -22.35
C THR A 168 3.41 -3.49 -23.05
N GLN A 169 3.87 -2.29 -22.67
CA GLN A 169 5.12 -1.73 -23.21
C GLN A 169 6.34 -2.60 -22.88
N THR A 170 6.41 -3.11 -21.66
CA THR A 170 7.51 -3.98 -21.20
C THR A 170 7.51 -5.31 -21.98
N GLU A 171 6.33 -5.92 -22.14
CA GLU A 171 6.16 -7.15 -22.91
C GLU A 171 6.56 -6.97 -24.38
N LEU A 172 6.07 -5.90 -25.03
CA LEU A 172 6.44 -5.60 -26.41
C LEU A 172 7.95 -5.35 -26.58
N SER A 173 8.56 -4.64 -25.64
CA SER A 173 10.02 -4.40 -25.66
C SER A 173 10.81 -5.69 -25.52
N GLY A 174 10.34 -6.65 -24.70
CA GLY A 174 10.93 -7.97 -24.57
C GLY A 174 10.91 -8.75 -25.88
N LEU A 175 9.76 -8.79 -26.57
CA LEU A 175 9.59 -9.49 -27.85
C LEU A 175 10.48 -8.92 -28.96
N VAL A 176 10.75 -7.61 -28.96
CA VAL A 176 11.64 -6.98 -29.95
C VAL A 176 13.12 -7.31 -29.70
N LEU A 177 13.52 -7.50 -28.46
CA LEU A 177 14.91 -7.79 -28.09
C LEU A 177 15.29 -9.29 -28.25
N GLU A 178 14.32 -10.16 -28.40
CA GLU A 178 14.52 -11.62 -28.62
C GLU A 178 14.65 -11.97 -30.11
N GLN A 179 14.52 -11.01 -31.04
CA GLN A 179 14.73 -11.16 -32.49
C GLN A 179 16.14 -10.75 -32.88
#